data_fda1e0da0b3892a5626a716f4538585f
#
_entry.id   fda1e0da0b3892a5626a716f4538585f
#
_cell.length_a   1.000
_cell.length_b   1.000
_cell.length_c   1.000
_cell.angle_alpha   90.00
_cell.angle_beta   90.00
_cell.angle_gamma   90.00
#
_symmetry.space_group_name_H-M   'P 1'
#
loop_
_entity.id
_entity.type
_entity.pdbx_description
1 polymer ?
#
loop_
_entity_poly.entity_id
_entity_poly.type
_entity_poly.pdbx_seq_one_letter_code
_entity_poly.pdbx_strand_id
1 'polypeptide(L)'
;MILVDIYVPALGNVYDFQLDEDEKVNIIVEEIGELIGQKEHCQIVGNISELMLCSRDNRIILSPNSTLAELGIHNGNSLILV
;
A
#
# COMPACT_ATOMS: atom_id res chain seq x y z
N MET A 1 -6.80 -12.74 -3.92
CA MET A 1 -6.56 -11.71 -2.86
C MET A 1 -5.46 -12.16 -1.93
N ILE A 2 -4.59 -11.25 -1.55
CA ILE A 2 -3.53 -11.52 -0.58
C ILE A 2 -3.70 -10.61 0.63
N LEU A 3 -3.28 -11.09 1.80
CA LEU A 3 -3.29 -10.32 3.04
C LEU A 3 -1.86 -9.83 3.29
N VAL A 4 -1.72 -8.51 3.45
CA VAL A 4 -0.43 -7.88 3.72
C VAL A 4 -0.59 -6.87 4.85
N ASP A 5 0.50 -6.58 5.56
CA ASP A 5 0.52 -5.49 6.51
C ASP A 5 1.23 -4.29 5.89
N ILE A 6 0.67 -3.11 6.11
CA ILE A 6 1.18 -1.86 5.54
C ILE A 6 1.47 -0.87 6.67
N TYR A 7 2.73 -0.49 6.81
CA TYR A 7 3.14 0.53 7.75
C TYR A 7 2.99 1.91 7.09
N VAL A 8 2.34 2.82 7.79
CA VAL A 8 2.16 4.20 7.33
C VAL A 8 2.90 5.12 8.31
N PRO A 9 4.14 5.51 7.99
CA PRO A 9 4.95 6.33 8.90
C PRO A 9 4.30 7.65 9.30
N ALA A 10 3.57 8.28 8.39
CA ALA A 10 2.88 9.55 8.66
C ALA A 10 1.87 9.44 9.81
N LEU A 11 1.30 8.25 10.02
CA LEU A 11 0.33 7.98 11.08
C LEU A 11 0.92 7.15 12.22
N GLY A 12 2.12 6.61 12.04
CA GLY A 12 2.79 5.76 13.03
C GLY A 12 2.09 4.44 13.30
N ASN A 13 1.30 3.95 12.37
CA ASN A 13 0.49 2.72 12.55
C ASN A 13 0.71 1.72 11.42
N VAL A 14 0.43 0.47 11.73
CA VAL A 14 0.42 -0.64 10.78
C VAL A 14 -1.03 -1.09 10.59
N TYR A 15 -1.41 -1.33 9.34
CA TYR A 15 -2.76 -1.77 8.98
C TYR A 15 -2.69 -3.05 8.17
N ASP A 16 -3.62 -3.97 8.40
CA ASP A 16 -3.76 -5.18 7.59
C ASP A 16 -4.76 -4.92 6.48
N PHE A 17 -4.36 -5.26 5.26
CA PHE A 17 -5.23 -5.12 4.08
C PHE A 17 -5.29 -6.41 3.28
N GLN A 18 -6.48 -6.70 2.76
CA GLN A 18 -6.65 -7.67 1.69
C GLN A 18 -6.56 -6.93 0.36
N LEU A 19 -5.60 -7.29 -0.46
CA LEU A 19 -5.36 -6.62 -1.74
C LEU A 19 -5.47 -7.61 -2.89
N ASP A 20 -5.92 -7.10 -4.05
CA ASP A 20 -5.95 -7.86 -5.28
C ASP A 20 -4.55 -7.80 -5.91
N GLU A 21 -3.88 -8.94 -5.93
CA GLU A 21 -2.52 -9.06 -6.49
C GLU A 21 -2.46 -8.81 -7.98
N ASP A 22 -3.59 -8.87 -8.67
CA ASP A 22 -3.68 -8.61 -10.11
C ASP A 22 -4.04 -7.16 -10.43
N GLU A 23 -4.29 -6.34 -9.42
CA GLU A 23 -4.54 -4.91 -9.57
C GLU A 23 -3.23 -4.13 -9.66
N LYS A 24 -3.23 -3.03 -10.43
CA LYS A 24 -2.05 -2.17 -10.52
C LYS A 24 -1.79 -1.43 -9.21
N VAL A 25 -0.52 -1.25 -8.90
CA VAL A 25 -0.08 -0.61 -7.66
C VAL A 25 -0.66 0.79 -7.50
N ASN A 26 -0.73 1.59 -8.56
CA ASN A 26 -1.28 2.94 -8.47
C ASN A 26 -2.74 2.97 -8.02
N ILE A 27 -3.54 2.00 -8.47
CA ILE A 27 -4.93 1.87 -8.05
C ILE A 27 -5.02 1.41 -6.60
N ILE A 28 -4.16 0.46 -6.21
CA ILE A 28 -4.09 -0.02 -4.83
C ILE A 28 -3.73 1.13 -3.88
N VAL A 29 -2.79 1.98 -4.24
CA VAL A 29 -2.39 3.14 -3.41
C VAL A 29 -3.57 4.08 -3.19
N GLU A 30 -4.35 4.35 -4.23
CA GLU A 30 -5.54 5.19 -4.10
C GLU A 30 -6.57 4.56 -3.16
N GLU A 31 -6.85 3.28 -3.31
CA GLU A 31 -7.79 2.56 -2.45
C GLU A 31 -7.33 2.55 -0.99
N ILE A 32 -6.07 2.28 -0.75
CA ILE A 32 -5.50 2.28 0.61
C ILE A 32 -5.60 3.67 1.22
N GLY A 33 -5.24 4.70 0.46
CA GLY A 33 -5.30 6.08 0.94
C GLY A 33 -6.71 6.48 1.38
N GLU A 34 -7.71 6.12 0.59
CA GLU A 34 -9.11 6.39 0.92
C GLU A 34 -9.57 5.62 2.16
N LEU A 35 -9.24 4.34 2.25
CA LEU A 35 -9.64 3.51 3.39
C LEU A 35 -9.01 3.99 4.70
N ILE A 36 -7.74 4.36 4.67
CA ILE A 36 -7.04 4.88 5.85
C ILE A 36 -7.65 6.23 6.25
N GLY A 37 -7.93 7.10 5.29
CA GLY A 37 -8.57 8.39 5.56
C GLY A 37 -9.91 8.23 6.26
N GLN A 38 -10.73 7.27 5.82
CA GLN A 38 -12.03 6.98 6.44
C GLN A 38 -11.85 6.40 7.85
N LYS A 39 -10.95 5.43 8.01
CA LYS A 39 -10.73 4.74 9.29
C LYS A 39 -10.22 5.68 10.36
N GLU A 40 -9.31 6.57 10.03
CA GLU A 40 -8.69 7.48 10.98
C GLU A 40 -9.42 8.82 11.10
N HIS A 41 -10.51 9.01 10.36
CA HIS A 41 -11.27 10.26 10.31
C HIS A 41 -10.38 11.48 10.03
N CYS A 42 -9.37 11.29 9.19
CA CYS A 42 -8.45 12.34 8.80
C CYS A 42 -8.18 12.29 7.30
N GLN A 43 -7.67 13.39 6.78
CA GLN A 43 -7.16 13.40 5.40
C GLN A 43 -5.66 13.13 5.45
N ILE A 44 -5.19 12.28 4.55
CA ILE A 44 -3.76 12.14 4.35
C ILE A 44 -3.27 13.42 3.71
N VAL A 45 -2.31 14.07 4.37
CA VAL A 45 -1.76 15.35 3.90
C VAL A 45 -1.01 15.12 2.59
N GLY A 46 -1.35 15.91 1.57
CA GLY A 46 -0.75 15.83 0.26
C GLY A 46 -1.64 15.13 -0.76
N ASN A 47 -1.11 14.94 -1.95
CA ASN A 47 -1.81 14.29 -3.05
C ASN A 47 -1.60 12.78 -2.95
N ILE A 48 -2.69 12.00 -2.89
CA ILE A 48 -2.65 10.54 -2.84
C ILE A 48 -1.82 9.97 -3.99
N SER A 49 -1.88 10.59 -5.18
CA SER A 49 -1.11 10.14 -6.34
C SER A 49 0.42 10.27 -6.16
N GLU A 50 0.88 11.01 -5.17
CA GLU A 50 2.29 11.15 -4.84
C GLU A 50 2.78 10.12 -3.84
N LEU A 51 1.88 9.36 -3.25
CA LEU A 51 2.24 8.29 -2.32
C LEU A 51 2.87 7.14 -3.08
N MET A 52 3.83 6.50 -2.43
CA MET A 52 4.56 5.35 -2.98
C MET A 52 4.42 4.16 -2.06
N LEU A 53 4.27 2.99 -2.66
CA LEU A 53 4.22 1.74 -1.92
C LEU A 53 5.55 1.01 -2.10
N CYS A 54 6.15 0.59 -0.99
CA CYS A 54 7.44 -0.08 -0.99
C CYS A 54 7.33 -1.43 -0.29
N SER A 55 8.11 -2.41 -0.73
CA SER A 55 8.21 -3.71 -0.07
C SER A 55 9.32 -3.65 0.99
N ARG A 56 8.98 -3.94 2.25
CA ARG A 56 9.97 -4.04 3.32
C ARG A 56 10.83 -5.29 3.16
N ASP A 57 10.20 -6.39 2.74
CA ASP A 57 10.89 -7.68 2.63
C ASP A 57 11.91 -7.71 1.51
N ASN A 58 11.57 -7.10 0.38
CA ASN A 58 12.41 -7.09 -0.81
C ASN A 58 13.22 -5.79 -0.96
N ARG A 59 12.92 -4.78 -0.13
CA ARG A 59 13.58 -3.46 -0.13
C ARG A 59 13.53 -2.77 -1.50
N ILE A 60 12.38 -2.85 -2.15
CA ILE A 60 12.16 -2.22 -3.45
C ILE A 60 10.96 -1.28 -3.41
N ILE A 61 11.00 -0.25 -4.25
CA ILE A 61 9.85 0.61 -4.51
C ILE A 61 8.99 -0.11 -5.55
N LEU A 62 7.70 -0.26 -5.27
CA LEU A 62 6.79 -0.93 -6.18
C LEU A 62 6.40 0.00 -7.33
N SER A 63 6.63 -0.42 -8.56
CA SER A 63 6.27 0.35 -9.74
C SER A 63 4.77 0.56 -9.83
N PRO A 64 4.27 1.80 -10.03
CA PRO A 64 2.84 2.07 -10.07
C PRO A 64 2.11 1.39 -11.24
N ASN A 65 2.82 1.06 -12.30
CA ASN A 65 2.24 0.44 -13.48
C ASN A 65 2.26 -1.08 -13.45
N SER A 66 2.87 -1.68 -12.43
CA SER A 66 2.96 -3.12 -12.26
C SER A 66 1.92 -3.61 -11.26
N THR A 67 1.65 -4.91 -11.28
CA THR A 67 0.79 -5.55 -10.29
C THR A 67 1.64 -6.10 -9.14
N LEU A 68 1.01 -6.40 -8.01
CA LEU A 68 1.72 -7.02 -6.88
C LEU A 68 2.27 -8.39 -7.27
N ALA A 69 1.51 -9.16 -8.05
CA ALA A 69 1.95 -10.47 -8.52
C ALA A 69 3.21 -10.38 -9.37
N GLU A 70 3.27 -9.40 -10.29
CA GLU A 70 4.45 -9.18 -11.13
C GLU A 70 5.68 -8.82 -10.30
N LEU A 71 5.48 -8.13 -9.18
CA LEU A 71 6.57 -7.68 -8.31
C LEU A 71 6.94 -8.69 -7.23
N GLY A 72 6.32 -9.86 -7.24
CA GLY A 72 6.63 -10.93 -6.30
C GLY A 72 6.11 -10.72 -4.89
N ILE A 73 5.06 -9.92 -4.73
CA ILE A 73 4.44 -9.69 -3.43
C ILE A 73 3.46 -10.84 -3.14
N HIS A 74 3.60 -11.43 -1.98
CA HIS A 74 2.83 -12.60 -1.55
C HIS A 74 2.06 -12.34 -0.28
N ASN A 75 1.14 -13.24 0.01
CA ASN A 75 0.43 -13.27 1.29
C ASN A 75 1.42 -13.24 2.46
N GLY A 76 1.20 -12.35 3.41
CA GLY A 76 2.07 -12.20 4.57
C GLY A 76 3.22 -11.23 4.42
N ASN A 77 3.42 -10.64 3.24
CA ASN A 77 4.49 -9.64 3.05
C ASN A 77 4.16 -8.34 3.77
N SER A 78 5.21 -7.59 4.09
CA SER A 78 5.10 -6.28 4.75
C SER A 78 5.44 -5.18 3.76
N LEU A 79 4.58 -4.15 3.72
CA LEU A 79 4.74 -3.00 2.83
C LEU A 79 4.82 -1.71 3.65
N ILE A 80 5.32 -0.65 3.01
CA ILE A 80 5.34 0.70 3.59
C ILE A 80 4.71 1.66 2.58
N LEU A 81 3.78 2.48 3.06
CA LEU A 81 3.17 3.55 2.27
C LEU A 81 3.82 4.88 2.68
N VAL A 82 4.51 5.51 1.75
CA VAL A 82 5.21 6.79 1.98
C VAL A 82 4.84 7.84 0.97
#